data_f926ae3c2c6828c34d7bfa20120d9445
#
_entry.id   f926ae3c2c6828c34d7bfa20120d9445
#
_cell.length_a   1.000
_cell.length_b   1.000
_cell.length_c   1.000
_cell.angle_alpha   90.00
_cell.angle_beta   90.00
_cell.angle_gamma   90.00
#
_symmetry.space_group_name_H-M   'P 1'
#
loop_
_entity.id
_entity.type
_entity.pdbx_description
1 polymer ?
#
loop_
_entity_poly.entity_id
_entity_poly.type
_entity_poly.pdbx_seq_one_letter_code
_entity_poly.pdbx_strand_id
1 'polypeptide(L)'
;MKCSFSDAYLALLREFEGLFLRPYLCPAGYCTIGYGSNLEAHPRFIPFEDIRGRVQRGGLRGASLLLVLRDRGMTWTREQAEEAMLWELQATNADLL
;
A
#
# COMPACT_ATOMS: atom_id res chain seq x y z
N MET A 1 -2.31 13.38 -2.98
CA MET A 1 -3.49 12.54 -2.73
C MET A 1 -3.06 11.14 -2.35
N LYS A 2 -3.67 10.60 -1.32
CA LYS A 2 -3.34 9.26 -0.85
C LYS A 2 -4.15 8.21 -1.57
N CYS A 3 -3.62 7.01 -1.72
CA CYS A 3 -4.36 5.88 -2.23
C CYS A 3 -5.18 5.17 -1.16
N SER A 4 -4.96 5.49 0.09
CA SER A 4 -5.85 5.08 1.18
C SER A 4 -6.94 6.12 1.29
N PHE A 5 -8.19 5.69 1.29
CA PHE A 5 -9.30 6.57 1.03
C PHE A 5 -10.36 6.49 2.12
N SER A 6 -11.45 7.20 1.88
CA SER A 6 -12.61 7.18 2.74
C SER A 6 -13.16 5.75 2.90
N ASP A 7 -13.95 5.56 3.95
CA ASP A 7 -14.59 4.27 4.20
C ASP A 7 -15.44 3.81 3.03
N ALA A 8 -16.06 4.76 2.31
CA ALA A 8 -16.87 4.45 1.14
C ALA A 8 -16.04 3.81 0.04
N TYR A 9 -14.83 4.33 -0.19
CA TYR A 9 -13.94 3.77 -1.20
C TYR A 9 -13.47 2.36 -0.81
N LEU A 10 -13.11 2.18 0.46
CA LEU A 10 -12.68 0.88 0.96
C LEU A 10 -13.81 -0.14 0.87
N ALA A 11 -15.02 0.27 1.19
CA ALA A 11 -16.19 -0.61 1.08
C ALA A 11 -16.43 -1.01 -0.36
N LEU A 12 -16.26 -0.08 -1.29
CA LEU A 12 -16.42 -0.35 -2.71
C LEU A 12 -15.37 -1.35 -3.20
N LEU A 13 -14.12 -1.18 -2.79
CA LEU A 13 -13.06 -2.12 -3.13
C LEU A 13 -13.35 -3.52 -2.61
N ARG A 14 -13.85 -3.62 -1.40
CA ARG A 14 -14.20 -4.91 -0.81
C ARG A 14 -15.34 -5.59 -1.56
N GLU A 15 -16.28 -4.82 -2.05
CA GLU A 15 -17.44 -5.35 -2.76
C GLU A 15 -17.09 -5.85 -4.15
N PHE A 16 -16.32 -5.08 -4.90
CA PHE A 16 -16.08 -5.37 -6.31
C PHE A 16 -14.76 -6.07 -6.56
N GLU A 17 -13.68 -5.50 -6.07
CA GLU A 17 -12.34 -6.01 -6.32
C GLU A 17 -11.79 -6.75 -5.12
N GLY A 18 -12.32 -6.41 -3.95
CA GLY A 18 -11.86 -6.98 -2.72
C GLY A 18 -10.43 -6.63 -2.43
N LEU A 19 -9.55 -7.56 -2.70
CA LEU A 19 -8.21 -7.57 -2.17
C LEU A 19 -7.19 -7.75 -3.29
N PHE A 20 -6.18 -6.89 -3.32
CA PHE A 20 -5.05 -7.03 -4.23
C PHE A 20 -3.85 -7.57 -3.47
N LEU A 21 -3.47 -8.81 -3.74
CA LEU A 21 -2.35 -9.46 -3.06
C LEU A 21 -1.00 -9.12 -3.67
N ARG A 22 -0.99 -8.47 -4.83
CA ARG A 22 0.22 -8.02 -5.51
C ARG A 22 0.21 -6.52 -5.66
N PRO A 23 1.39 -5.88 -5.68
CA PRO A 23 1.44 -4.43 -5.89
C PRO A 23 0.81 -4.00 -7.21
N TYR A 24 0.19 -2.84 -7.20
CA TYR A 24 -0.40 -2.22 -8.38
C TYR A 24 -0.31 -0.71 -8.25
N LEU A 25 -0.56 0.03 -9.34
CA LEU A 25 -0.65 1.48 -9.28
C LEU A 25 -2.09 1.88 -9.04
N CYS A 26 -2.31 2.71 -8.02
CA CYS A 26 -3.64 3.27 -7.80
C CYS A 26 -3.91 4.40 -8.80
N PRO A 27 -5.17 4.89 -8.91
CA PRO A 27 -5.48 5.96 -9.87
C PRO A 27 -4.64 7.22 -9.70
N ALA A 28 -4.11 7.48 -8.52
CA ALA A 28 -3.23 8.63 -8.27
C ALA A 28 -1.77 8.38 -8.66
N GLY A 29 -1.45 7.17 -9.14
CA GLY A 29 -0.10 6.84 -9.60
C GLY A 29 0.85 6.35 -8.52
N TYR A 30 0.36 6.00 -7.35
CA TYR A 30 1.18 5.47 -6.26
C TYR A 30 1.16 3.95 -6.23
N CYS A 31 2.31 3.38 -5.88
CA CYS A 31 2.42 1.93 -5.71
C CYS A 31 1.66 1.49 -4.48
N THR A 32 0.71 0.59 -4.66
CA THR A 32 -0.30 0.23 -3.65
C THR A 32 -0.45 -1.29 -3.57
N ILE A 33 -0.91 -1.79 -2.43
CA ILE A 33 -1.17 -3.22 -2.24
C ILE A 33 -2.29 -3.40 -1.22
N GLY A 34 -2.89 -4.58 -1.20
CA GLY A 34 -3.93 -4.93 -0.22
C GLY A 34 -5.22 -4.16 -0.44
N TYR A 35 -5.73 -3.57 0.62
CA TYR A 35 -6.96 -2.77 0.58
C TYR A 35 -6.67 -1.29 0.36
N GLY A 36 -5.67 -0.98 -0.46
CA GLY A 36 -5.32 0.40 -0.74
C GLY A 36 -4.16 0.94 0.09
N SER A 37 -3.33 0.06 0.61
CA SER A 37 -2.15 0.47 1.39
C SER A 37 -1.11 1.09 0.47
N ASN A 38 -0.80 2.37 0.68
CA ASN A 38 0.15 3.11 -0.12
C ASN A 38 1.57 2.81 0.35
N LEU A 39 2.31 2.06 -0.47
CA LEU A 39 3.68 1.65 -0.12
C LEU A 39 4.66 2.81 -0.15
N GLU A 40 4.34 3.88 -0.86
CA GLU A 40 5.21 5.06 -0.91
C GLU A 40 5.04 5.92 0.33
N ALA A 41 3.83 5.98 0.87
CA ALA A 41 3.58 6.68 2.12
C ALA A 41 4.03 5.87 3.33
N HIS A 42 3.99 4.53 3.20
CA HIS A 42 4.32 3.62 4.29
C HIS A 42 5.33 2.57 3.83
N PRO A 43 6.59 2.97 3.57
CA PRO A 43 7.61 2.04 3.08
C PRO A 43 7.88 0.88 4.03
N ARG A 44 7.49 1.02 5.30
CA ARG A 44 7.66 -0.04 6.30
C ARG A 44 7.02 -1.36 5.89
N PHE A 45 6.03 -1.31 5.00
CA PHE A 45 5.36 -2.53 4.54
C PHE A 45 6.12 -3.26 3.45
N ILE A 46 7.21 -2.68 2.93
CA ILE A 46 8.04 -3.31 1.92
C ILE A 46 9.01 -4.26 2.62
N PRO A 47 8.96 -5.58 2.31
CA PRO A 47 9.81 -6.55 3.00
C PRO A 47 11.26 -6.56 2.56
N PHE A 48 11.59 -5.81 1.52
CA PHE A 48 12.93 -5.76 0.96
C PHE A 48 13.65 -4.51 1.46
N GLU A 49 14.64 -4.70 2.31
CA GLU A 49 15.32 -3.60 2.99
C GLU A 49 15.99 -2.61 2.02
N ASP A 50 16.62 -3.12 0.97
CA ASP A 50 17.27 -2.29 -0.03
C ASP A 50 16.27 -1.41 -0.77
N ILE A 51 15.14 -1.99 -1.17
CA ILE A 51 14.08 -1.27 -1.86
C ILE A 51 13.44 -0.25 -0.91
N ARG A 52 13.16 -0.66 0.31
CA ARG A 52 12.58 0.22 1.34
C ARG A 52 13.43 1.47 1.54
N GLY A 53 14.73 1.29 1.65
CA GLY A 53 15.66 2.40 1.81
C GLY A 53 15.63 3.37 0.64
N ARG A 54 15.53 2.86 -0.58
CA ARG A 54 15.44 3.70 -1.78
C ARG A 54 14.14 4.50 -1.82
N VAL A 55 13.04 3.90 -1.40
CA VAL A 55 11.75 4.58 -1.32
C VAL A 55 11.80 5.69 -0.26
N GLN A 56 12.38 5.40 0.90
CA GLN A 56 12.50 6.37 1.99
C GLN A 56 13.33 7.58 1.58
N ARG A 57 14.31 7.40 0.72
CA ARG A 57 15.14 8.48 0.20
C ARG A 57 14.55 9.18 -1.02
N GLY A 58 13.37 8.75 -1.46
CA GLY A 58 12.69 9.34 -2.61
C GLY A 58 13.24 8.95 -3.97
N GLY A 59 14.11 7.96 -4.02
CA GLY A 59 14.74 7.55 -5.27
C GLY A 59 13.96 6.50 -6.06
N LEU A 60 12.90 5.96 -5.49
CA LEU A 60 12.13 4.92 -6.15
C LEU A 60 10.64 5.11 -5.82
N ARG A 61 9.81 5.26 -6.84
CA ARG A 61 8.39 5.53 -6.66
C ARG A 61 7.59 5.22 -7.93
N GLY A 62 6.26 5.17 -7.78
CA GLY A 62 5.34 4.98 -8.91
C GLY A 62 5.60 3.70 -9.67
N ALA A 63 5.58 3.79 -10.99
CA ALA A 63 5.75 2.64 -11.86
C ALA A 63 7.11 1.96 -11.69
N SER A 64 8.16 2.73 -11.40
CA SER A 64 9.50 2.18 -11.17
C SER A 64 9.50 1.29 -9.94
N LEU A 65 8.89 1.74 -8.87
CA LEU A 65 8.76 0.94 -7.64
C LEU A 65 7.93 -0.30 -7.91
N LEU A 66 6.82 -0.16 -8.64
CA LEU A 66 5.96 -1.28 -8.98
C LEU A 66 6.73 -2.39 -9.70
N LEU A 67 7.51 -2.01 -10.71
CA LEU A 67 8.29 -2.97 -11.49
C LEU A 67 9.29 -3.72 -10.63
N VAL A 68 9.98 -3.02 -9.75
CA VAL A 68 10.98 -3.63 -8.86
C VAL A 68 10.32 -4.59 -7.89
N LEU A 69 9.19 -4.21 -7.31
CA LEU A 69 8.46 -5.07 -6.35
C LEU A 69 7.90 -6.31 -7.03
N ARG A 70 7.38 -6.17 -8.23
CA ARG A 70 6.88 -7.31 -9.00
C ARG A 70 8.01 -8.24 -9.39
N ASP A 71 9.15 -7.70 -9.77
CA ASP A 71 10.34 -8.49 -10.11
C ASP A 71 10.83 -9.31 -8.92
N ARG A 72 10.74 -8.75 -7.72
CA ARG A 72 11.09 -9.45 -6.48
C ARG A 72 10.00 -10.42 -6.03
N GLY A 73 8.84 -10.42 -6.68
CA GLY A 73 7.75 -11.32 -6.34
C GLY A 73 7.01 -10.96 -5.07
N MET A 74 6.92 -9.67 -4.75
CA MET A 74 6.20 -9.25 -3.55
C MET A 74 4.73 -9.64 -3.62
N THR A 75 4.27 -10.36 -2.61
CA THR A 75 2.87 -10.70 -2.44
C THR A 75 2.50 -10.59 -0.96
N TRP A 76 1.21 -10.35 -0.71
CA TRP A 76 0.66 -10.35 0.64
C TRP A 76 -0.36 -11.46 0.78
N THR A 77 -0.57 -11.89 2.02
CA THR A 77 -1.72 -12.70 2.38
C THR A 77 -2.86 -11.77 2.75
N ARG A 78 -4.06 -12.33 2.83
CA ARG A 78 -5.22 -11.55 3.28
C ARG A 78 -4.98 -10.97 4.67
N GLU A 79 -4.37 -11.77 5.56
CA GLU A 79 -4.09 -11.34 6.92
C GLU A 79 -3.14 -10.14 6.94
N GLN A 80 -2.12 -10.15 6.10
CA GLN A 80 -1.19 -9.02 6.01
C GLN A 80 -1.89 -7.76 5.53
N ALA A 81 -2.78 -7.89 4.55
CA ALA A 81 -3.54 -6.76 4.03
C ALA A 81 -4.46 -6.18 5.09
N GLU A 82 -5.11 -7.04 5.87
CA GLU A 82 -5.99 -6.61 6.96
C GLU A 82 -5.21 -5.92 8.07
N GLU A 83 -4.06 -6.45 8.43
CA GLU A 83 -3.20 -5.82 9.43
C GLU A 83 -2.74 -4.43 9.00
N ALA A 84 -2.35 -4.28 7.75
CA ALA A 84 -1.94 -3.00 7.21
C ALA A 84 -3.09 -1.99 7.23
N MET A 85 -4.28 -2.43 6.85
CA MET A 85 -5.45 -1.59 6.86
C MET A 85 -5.78 -1.12 8.28
N LEU A 86 -5.74 -2.04 9.25
CA LEU A 86 -5.99 -1.70 10.64
C LEU A 86 -4.93 -0.74 11.19
N TRP A 87 -3.68 -0.96 10.84
CA TRP A 87 -2.61 -0.09 11.26
C TRP A 87 -2.82 1.34 10.74
N GLU A 88 -3.19 1.47 9.47
CA GLU A 88 -3.45 2.79 8.87
C GLU A 88 -4.64 3.48 9.54
N LEU A 89 -5.69 2.74 9.82
CA LEU A 89 -6.86 3.29 10.51
C LEU A 89 -6.52 3.76 11.92
N GLN A 90 -5.72 2.99 12.64
CA GLN A 90 -5.29 3.35 13.99
C GLN A 90 -4.40 4.59 13.97
N ALA A 91 -3.48 4.66 13.02
CA ALA A 91 -2.60 5.81 12.89
C ALA A 91 -3.38 7.08 12.57
N THR A 92 -4.41 6.97 11.72
CA THR A 92 -5.27 8.10 11.38
C THR A 92 -6.09 8.53 12.60
N ASN A 93 -6.66 7.57 13.32
CA ASN A 93 -7.50 7.85 14.48
C ASN A 93 -6.69 8.43 15.64
N ALA A 94 -5.43 8.04 15.78
CA ALA A 94 -4.58 8.57 16.82
C ALA A 94 -4.43 10.09 16.73
N ASP A 95 -4.44 10.62 15.52
CA ASP A 95 -4.35 12.06 15.30
C ASP A 95 -5.62 12.80 15.70
N LEU A 96 -6.73 12.10 15.79
CA LEU A 96 -8.03 12.68 16.15
C LEU A 96 -8.29 12.62 17.66
N LEU A 97 -7.54 11.82 18.36
CA LEU A 97 -7.67 11.66 19.80
C LEU A 97 -6.70 12.55 20.55
#